data_2935fb26a86924557514b78efddd8033
#
_entry.id   2935fb26a86924557514b78efddd8033
#
_cell.length_a   1.000
_cell.length_b   1.000
_cell.length_c   1.000
_cell.angle_alpha   90.00
_cell.angle_beta   90.00
_cell.angle_gamma   90.00
#
_symmetry.space_group_name_H-M   'P 1'
#
loop_
_entity.id
_entity.type
_entity.pdbx_description
1 polymer ?
#
loop_
_entity_poly.entity_id
_entity_poly.type
_entity_poly.pdbx_seq_one_letter_code
_entity_poly.pdbx_strand_id
1 'polypeptide(L)'
;MKIPMSAPDVSQAEIDAVVNVLRTPHLSMGPQIEAFEAEMAHLAGMPHAVGVNSGTAGLHLAVLAAGIGEGDLAVTTPFSFVASANCLLYERAVPVFVDVDEQTGNIDTQKVEEAVSAIRRGRKNRSTFLPRAWRRRTLRPSQLRALLPVDVFGQPADMDVLMRIARDHKLVVIEDACEALGSSYKGRPAGGLGDAGVFAYYPNKQMTTGEGGALVTGRAEWAELARSLRNQGRAPGATWLEHIRLGYNYRLDELSAALGVAQAQRLEDLITRRHRVAQWYGQRLAGLDRVRPPHSAQTTTRISWFVYVVRILPPADRIEVARRMLSREIPTRNYFSPIHLQPFYVERFGYRRGDFPVTERLGEQSLALPFSSVMTEEQVDVVCRELKAAVGEA
;
A
#
# COMPACT_ATOMS: atom_id res chain seq x y z
N MET A 1 30.99 6.78 -4.35
CA MET A 1 29.75 7.61 -4.34
C MET A 1 28.75 6.92 -3.43
N LYS A 2 28.16 7.65 -2.46
CA LYS A 2 27.16 7.07 -1.53
C LYS A 2 25.81 6.96 -2.23
N ILE A 3 25.21 5.77 -2.25
CA ILE A 3 23.89 5.51 -2.84
C ILE A 3 22.94 5.08 -1.73
N PRO A 4 22.01 5.94 -1.28
CA PRO A 4 21.03 5.54 -0.26
C PRO A 4 19.95 4.64 -0.89
N MET A 5 19.31 3.77 -0.08
CA MET A 5 18.18 2.95 -0.55
C MET A 5 17.03 3.81 -1.08
N SER A 6 16.75 4.92 -0.41
CA SER A 6 15.85 5.98 -0.84
C SER A 6 16.18 7.29 -0.10
N ALA A 7 15.69 8.41 -0.62
CA ALA A 7 15.80 9.71 0.03
C ALA A 7 14.53 10.52 -0.23
N PRO A 8 14.01 11.25 0.77
CA PRO A 8 12.94 12.20 0.54
C PRO A 8 13.43 13.38 -0.30
N ASP A 9 12.56 13.91 -1.13
CA ASP A 9 12.81 15.11 -1.93
C ASP A 9 12.14 16.29 -1.20
N VAL A 10 12.93 17.03 -0.44
CA VAL A 10 12.47 18.18 0.34
C VAL A 10 13.14 19.45 -0.19
N SER A 11 12.35 20.46 -0.51
CA SER A 11 12.80 21.77 -0.98
C SER A 11 12.63 22.84 0.10
N GLN A 12 13.01 24.08 -0.23
CA GLN A 12 12.81 25.20 0.68
C GLN A 12 11.32 25.47 0.98
N ALA A 13 10.43 25.17 0.03
CA ALA A 13 8.99 25.37 0.23
C ALA A 13 8.45 24.52 1.39
N GLU A 14 8.86 23.25 1.49
CA GLU A 14 8.47 22.38 2.58
C GLU A 14 9.05 22.84 3.94
N ILE A 15 10.32 23.29 3.93
CA ILE A 15 10.96 23.85 5.13
C ILE A 15 10.21 25.07 5.62
N ASP A 16 9.91 26.00 4.72
CA ASP A 16 9.20 27.24 5.06
C ASP A 16 7.78 26.95 5.56
N ALA A 17 7.06 26.01 4.96
CA ALA A 17 5.74 25.59 5.40
C ALA A 17 5.75 25.09 6.85
N VAL A 18 6.68 24.21 7.20
CA VAL A 18 6.83 23.68 8.57
C VAL A 18 7.24 24.79 9.55
N VAL A 19 8.22 25.63 9.19
CA VAL A 19 8.65 26.77 10.02
C VAL A 19 7.51 27.75 10.28
N ASN A 20 6.65 28.01 9.29
CA ASN A 20 5.50 28.87 9.46
C ASN A 20 4.50 28.32 10.47
N VAL A 21 4.24 26.99 10.49
CA VAL A 21 3.40 26.36 11.52
C VAL A 21 3.99 26.56 12.91
N LEU A 22 5.31 26.39 13.08
CA LEU A 22 5.99 26.59 14.38
C LEU A 22 5.87 28.00 14.95
N ARG A 23 5.54 29.00 14.11
CA ARG A 23 5.30 30.39 14.53
C ARG A 23 3.85 30.64 14.96
N THR A 24 2.98 29.65 14.86
CA THR A 24 1.57 29.73 15.25
C THR A 24 1.32 29.03 16.57
N PRO A 25 0.22 29.31 17.28
CA PRO A 25 -0.19 28.55 18.47
C PRO A 25 -0.83 27.19 18.14
N HIS A 26 -1.08 26.89 16.85
CA HIS A 26 -1.81 25.70 16.41
C HIS A 26 -0.83 24.65 15.88
N LEU A 27 -0.48 23.68 16.71
CA LEU A 27 0.41 22.56 16.34
C LEU A 27 -0.34 21.25 16.09
N SER A 28 -1.65 21.22 16.35
CA SER A 28 -2.51 20.04 16.16
C SER A 28 -3.95 20.46 15.88
N MET A 29 -4.62 19.77 14.96
CA MET A 29 -6.03 19.98 14.62
C MET A 29 -6.37 21.43 14.22
N GLY A 30 -5.54 22.03 13.39
CA GLY A 30 -5.67 23.40 12.88
C GLY A 30 -5.91 23.43 11.36
N PRO A 31 -5.60 24.55 10.69
CA PRO A 31 -5.93 24.76 9.28
C PRO A 31 -5.10 23.91 8.30
N GLN A 32 -3.90 23.44 8.69
CA GLN A 32 -3.07 22.68 7.77
C GLN A 32 -3.62 21.27 7.54
N ILE A 33 -4.21 20.65 8.55
CA ILE A 33 -4.85 19.33 8.36
C ILE A 33 -6.06 19.43 7.43
N GLU A 34 -6.83 20.53 7.51
CA GLU A 34 -7.97 20.76 6.62
C GLU A 34 -7.51 20.97 5.17
N ALA A 35 -6.47 21.78 4.96
CA ALA A 35 -5.86 21.98 3.65
C ALA A 35 -5.28 20.67 3.09
N PHE A 36 -4.60 19.88 3.91
CA PHE A 36 -4.07 18.58 3.52
C PHE A 36 -5.18 17.61 3.12
N GLU A 37 -6.27 17.53 3.90
CA GLU A 37 -7.43 16.68 3.56
C GLU A 37 -8.07 17.11 2.23
N ALA A 38 -8.19 18.40 1.97
CA ALA A 38 -8.71 18.91 0.69
C ALA A 38 -7.84 18.49 -0.50
N GLU A 39 -6.51 18.63 -0.37
CA GLU A 39 -5.56 18.15 -1.40
C GLU A 39 -5.66 16.65 -1.64
N MET A 40 -5.74 15.85 -0.59
CA MET A 40 -5.85 14.38 -0.73
C MET A 40 -7.17 13.96 -1.35
N ALA A 41 -8.27 14.61 -1.01
CA ALA A 41 -9.57 14.41 -1.64
C ALA A 41 -9.51 14.72 -3.15
N HIS A 42 -8.89 15.85 -3.51
CA HIS A 42 -8.70 16.27 -4.90
C HIS A 42 -7.85 15.25 -5.68
N LEU A 43 -6.69 14.87 -5.16
CA LEU A 43 -5.76 13.94 -5.82
C LEU A 43 -6.36 12.55 -6.04
N ALA A 44 -7.21 12.09 -5.13
CA ALA A 44 -7.92 10.82 -5.26
C ALA A 44 -9.21 10.92 -6.10
N GLY A 45 -9.67 12.13 -6.46
CA GLY A 45 -10.96 12.33 -7.11
C GLY A 45 -12.15 11.93 -6.21
N MET A 46 -11.99 12.06 -4.89
CA MET A 46 -12.99 11.69 -3.88
C MET A 46 -13.50 12.94 -3.15
N PRO A 47 -14.78 12.96 -2.69
CA PRO A 47 -15.33 14.13 -1.99
C PRO A 47 -14.78 14.31 -0.57
N HIS A 48 -14.24 13.27 0.06
CA HIS A 48 -13.79 13.32 1.44
C HIS A 48 -12.43 12.67 1.61
N ALA A 49 -11.58 13.32 2.42
CA ALA A 49 -10.38 12.74 2.98
C ALA A 49 -10.30 12.96 4.49
N VAL A 50 -9.57 12.08 5.17
CA VAL A 50 -9.32 12.16 6.61
C VAL A 50 -7.83 11.86 6.83
N GLY A 51 -7.06 12.89 7.21
CA GLY A 51 -5.64 12.78 7.49
C GLY A 51 -5.40 12.03 8.81
N VAL A 52 -4.45 11.13 8.81
CA VAL A 52 -4.09 10.26 9.95
C VAL A 52 -2.58 10.15 10.09
N ASN A 53 -2.11 9.69 11.25
CA ASN A 53 -0.68 9.60 11.55
C ASN A 53 0.07 8.46 10.85
N SER A 54 -0.60 7.59 10.11
CA SER A 54 0.02 6.53 9.29
C SER A 54 -0.98 5.89 8.33
N GLY A 55 -0.48 5.27 7.24
CA GLY A 55 -1.33 4.44 6.37
C GLY A 55 -1.99 3.28 7.13
N THR A 56 -1.29 2.68 8.10
CA THR A 56 -1.85 1.63 8.96
C THR A 56 -3.07 2.12 9.75
N ALA A 57 -3.01 3.34 10.30
CA ALA A 57 -4.15 3.96 10.98
C ALA A 57 -5.31 4.23 10.00
N GLY A 58 -5.01 4.68 8.80
CA GLY A 58 -6.00 4.87 7.72
C GLY A 58 -6.72 3.57 7.35
N LEU A 59 -5.97 2.48 7.14
CA LEU A 59 -6.53 1.15 6.86
C LEU A 59 -7.40 0.65 8.01
N HIS A 60 -6.96 0.83 9.25
CA HIS A 60 -7.74 0.45 10.42
C HIS A 60 -9.06 1.23 10.50
N LEU A 61 -9.02 2.55 10.28
CA LEU A 61 -10.24 3.37 10.25
C LEU A 61 -11.18 2.97 9.10
N ALA A 62 -10.65 2.57 7.94
CA ALA A 62 -11.46 2.06 6.84
C ALA A 62 -12.17 0.74 7.21
N VAL A 63 -11.47 -0.17 7.89
CA VAL A 63 -12.04 -1.43 8.42
C VAL A 63 -13.18 -1.15 9.40
N LEU A 64 -12.97 -0.21 10.34
CA LEU A 64 -13.99 0.22 11.31
C LEU A 64 -15.18 0.88 10.62
N ALA A 65 -14.94 1.78 9.64
CA ALA A 65 -15.99 2.46 8.89
C ALA A 65 -16.83 1.49 8.06
N ALA A 66 -16.22 0.42 7.56
CA ALA A 66 -16.90 -0.67 6.85
C ALA A 66 -17.72 -1.59 7.80
N GLY A 67 -17.67 -1.37 9.11
CA GLY A 67 -18.35 -2.20 10.11
C GLY A 67 -17.81 -3.65 10.13
N ILE A 68 -16.54 -3.84 9.83
CA ILE A 68 -15.87 -5.15 9.88
C ILE A 68 -15.40 -5.39 11.31
N GLY A 69 -15.73 -6.53 11.88
CA GLY A 69 -15.44 -6.87 13.27
C GLY A 69 -15.10 -8.34 13.46
N GLU A 70 -15.21 -8.79 14.71
CA GLU A 70 -14.80 -10.12 15.14
C GLU A 70 -15.44 -11.26 14.33
N GLY A 71 -14.59 -12.09 13.73
CA GLY A 71 -15.03 -13.25 12.97
C GLY A 71 -15.49 -12.93 11.54
N ASP A 72 -15.53 -11.65 11.14
CA ASP A 72 -15.75 -11.29 9.76
C ASP A 72 -14.53 -11.67 8.90
N LEU A 73 -14.77 -11.93 7.62
CA LEU A 73 -13.76 -12.31 6.63
C LEU A 73 -13.57 -11.17 5.64
N ALA A 74 -12.31 -10.89 5.30
CA ALA A 74 -11.96 -10.01 4.19
C ALA A 74 -10.93 -10.70 3.27
N VAL A 75 -11.18 -10.68 1.97
CA VAL A 75 -10.24 -11.21 0.97
C VAL A 75 -9.16 -10.17 0.72
N THR A 76 -7.89 -10.60 0.81
CA THR A 76 -6.73 -9.75 0.55
C THR A 76 -5.56 -10.58 -0.01
N THR A 77 -4.42 -9.95 -0.26
CA THR A 77 -3.21 -10.57 -0.80
C THR A 77 -2.20 -10.93 0.29
N PRO A 78 -1.46 -12.05 0.16
CA PRO A 78 -0.31 -12.33 1.01
C PRO A 78 0.99 -11.65 0.53
N PHE A 79 0.98 -10.94 -0.62
CA PHE A 79 2.13 -10.25 -1.21
C PHE A 79 1.98 -8.74 -1.06
N SER A 80 2.30 -8.23 0.11
CA SER A 80 2.25 -6.81 0.46
C SER A 80 3.03 -6.56 1.75
N PHE A 81 3.08 -5.29 2.18
CA PHE A 81 3.46 -4.94 3.54
C PHE A 81 2.41 -5.44 4.53
N VAL A 82 2.86 -5.89 5.69
CA VAL A 82 2.01 -6.59 6.67
C VAL A 82 0.80 -5.77 7.16
N ALA A 83 0.86 -4.43 7.07
CA ALA A 83 -0.22 -3.53 7.51
C ALA A 83 -1.54 -3.78 6.76
N SER A 84 -1.49 -4.17 5.47
CA SER A 84 -2.67 -4.47 4.65
C SER A 84 -3.53 -5.61 5.23
N ALA A 85 -2.93 -6.53 5.98
CA ALA A 85 -3.65 -7.61 6.64
C ALA A 85 -3.80 -7.38 8.15
N ASN A 86 -2.83 -6.71 8.80
CA ASN A 86 -2.89 -6.43 10.25
C ASN A 86 -4.07 -5.55 10.63
N CYS A 87 -4.47 -4.61 9.77
CA CYS A 87 -5.63 -3.73 10.02
C CYS A 87 -6.92 -4.52 10.29
N LEU A 88 -7.07 -5.70 9.67
CA LEU A 88 -8.18 -6.62 9.93
C LEU A 88 -8.06 -7.29 11.32
N LEU A 89 -6.81 -7.62 11.72
CA LEU A 89 -6.57 -8.32 12.97
C LEU A 89 -6.81 -7.44 14.20
N TYR A 90 -6.71 -6.12 14.06
CA TYR A 90 -7.02 -5.19 15.15
C TYR A 90 -8.49 -5.31 15.57
N GLU A 91 -9.38 -5.57 14.60
CA GLU A 91 -10.81 -5.81 14.86
C GLU A 91 -11.17 -7.31 14.95
N ARG A 92 -10.17 -8.18 15.13
CA ARG A 92 -10.34 -9.65 15.20
C ARG A 92 -11.04 -10.25 13.98
N ALA A 93 -11.04 -9.53 12.86
CA ALA A 93 -11.42 -10.06 11.57
C ALA A 93 -10.34 -10.97 11.00
N VAL A 94 -10.67 -11.73 9.97
CA VAL A 94 -9.83 -12.79 9.42
C VAL A 94 -9.45 -12.46 7.99
N PRO A 95 -8.17 -12.27 7.69
CA PRO A 95 -7.73 -12.17 6.32
C PRO A 95 -7.83 -13.52 5.62
N VAL A 96 -8.56 -13.54 4.52
CA VAL A 96 -8.60 -14.65 3.56
C VAL A 96 -7.64 -14.32 2.45
N PHE A 97 -6.45 -14.90 2.48
CA PHE A 97 -5.48 -14.65 1.45
C PHE A 97 -5.82 -15.34 0.14
N VAL A 98 -5.58 -14.63 -0.96
CA VAL A 98 -5.66 -15.11 -2.33
C VAL A 98 -4.34 -14.82 -3.01
N ASP A 99 -3.81 -15.79 -3.76
CA ASP A 99 -2.53 -15.65 -4.45
C ASP A 99 -2.58 -14.54 -5.52
N VAL A 100 -1.44 -14.16 -6.04
CA VAL A 100 -1.28 -13.00 -6.90
C VAL A 100 -1.03 -13.40 -8.35
N ASP A 101 -1.22 -12.45 -9.26
CA ASP A 101 -0.75 -12.52 -10.63
C ASP A 101 0.77 -12.42 -10.68
N GLU A 102 1.41 -13.29 -11.43
CA GLU A 102 2.88 -13.36 -11.45
C GLU A 102 3.54 -12.15 -12.11
N GLN A 103 2.88 -11.51 -13.06
CA GLN A 103 3.47 -10.39 -13.80
C GLN A 103 3.42 -9.09 -12.99
N THR A 104 2.28 -8.83 -12.36
CA THR A 104 2.00 -7.57 -11.67
C THR A 104 2.30 -7.62 -10.17
N GLY A 105 2.22 -8.79 -9.54
CA GLY A 105 2.25 -8.94 -8.09
C GLY A 105 0.93 -8.54 -7.41
N ASN A 106 -0.05 -8.03 -8.15
CA ASN A 106 -1.37 -7.69 -7.63
C ASN A 106 -2.22 -8.94 -7.44
N ILE A 107 -3.26 -8.84 -6.60
CA ILE A 107 -4.17 -9.95 -6.31
C ILE A 107 -4.77 -10.52 -7.61
N ASP A 108 -4.76 -11.86 -7.75
CA ASP A 108 -5.34 -12.56 -8.89
C ASP A 108 -6.87 -12.51 -8.83
N THR A 109 -7.48 -11.74 -9.71
CA THR A 109 -8.93 -11.49 -9.71
C THR A 109 -9.76 -12.72 -10.02
N GLN A 110 -9.25 -13.69 -10.79
CA GLN A 110 -9.92 -14.96 -11.04
C GLN A 110 -9.99 -15.78 -9.75
N LYS A 111 -8.89 -15.88 -9.02
CA LYS A 111 -8.85 -16.56 -7.72
C LYS A 111 -9.70 -15.84 -6.66
N VAL A 112 -9.80 -14.49 -6.73
CA VAL A 112 -10.73 -13.74 -5.88
C VAL A 112 -12.17 -14.17 -6.17
N GLU A 113 -12.59 -14.24 -7.42
CA GLU A 113 -13.93 -14.65 -7.80
C GLU A 113 -14.25 -16.10 -7.34
N GLU A 114 -13.29 -17.00 -7.49
CA GLU A 114 -13.39 -18.37 -7.00
C GLU A 114 -13.56 -18.44 -5.49
N ALA A 115 -12.72 -17.71 -4.73
CA ALA A 115 -12.76 -17.67 -3.26
C ALA A 115 -14.09 -17.08 -2.75
N VAL A 116 -14.50 -15.92 -3.29
CA VAL A 116 -15.75 -15.24 -2.94
C VAL A 116 -16.95 -16.13 -3.23
N SER A 117 -17.01 -16.71 -4.43
CA SER A 117 -18.09 -17.62 -4.82
C SER A 117 -18.14 -18.87 -3.94
N ALA A 118 -17.00 -19.46 -3.61
CA ALA A 118 -16.94 -20.67 -2.76
C ALA A 118 -17.43 -20.37 -1.34
N ILE A 119 -17.02 -19.25 -0.76
CA ILE A 119 -17.40 -18.87 0.61
C ILE A 119 -18.87 -18.45 0.66
N ARG A 120 -19.32 -17.58 -0.25
CA ARG A 120 -20.70 -17.07 -0.28
C ARG A 120 -21.74 -18.14 -0.54
N ARG A 121 -21.44 -19.10 -1.42
CA ARG A 121 -22.35 -20.19 -1.76
C ARG A 121 -22.20 -21.41 -0.85
N GLY A 122 -21.33 -21.36 0.16
CA GLY A 122 -21.09 -22.47 1.08
C GLY A 122 -20.60 -23.75 0.38
N ARG A 123 -19.91 -23.62 -0.75
CA ARG A 123 -19.45 -24.77 -1.55
C ARG A 123 -18.50 -25.68 -0.75
N LYS A 124 -18.45 -26.96 -1.08
CA LYS A 124 -17.57 -27.95 -0.41
C LYS A 124 -16.09 -27.54 -0.43
N ASN A 125 -15.64 -26.87 -1.50
CA ASN A 125 -14.25 -26.40 -1.63
C ASN A 125 -13.93 -25.07 -0.91
N ARG A 126 -14.91 -24.44 -0.21
CA ARG A 126 -14.66 -23.17 0.52
C ARG A 126 -13.48 -23.26 1.50
N SER A 127 -13.28 -24.46 2.07
CA SER A 127 -12.21 -24.69 3.05
C SER A 127 -10.81 -24.51 2.46
N THR A 128 -10.63 -24.63 1.14
CA THR A 128 -9.32 -24.43 0.49
C THR A 128 -8.87 -22.98 0.54
N PHE A 129 -9.81 -22.02 0.55
CA PHE A 129 -9.54 -20.58 0.62
C PHE A 129 -9.40 -20.06 2.05
N LEU A 130 -9.84 -20.82 3.05
CA LEU A 130 -9.79 -20.40 4.44
C LEU A 130 -8.44 -20.71 5.10
N PRO A 131 -7.97 -19.87 6.04
CA PRO A 131 -6.86 -20.23 6.90
C PRO A 131 -7.10 -21.61 7.54
N ARG A 132 -6.06 -22.43 7.69
CA ARG A 132 -6.19 -23.82 8.19
C ARG A 132 -6.91 -23.91 9.53
N ALA A 133 -6.64 -22.96 10.44
CA ALA A 133 -7.32 -22.86 11.74
C ALA A 133 -8.83 -22.57 11.63
N TRP A 134 -9.30 -22.12 10.46
CA TRP A 134 -10.71 -21.75 10.21
C TRP A 134 -11.47 -22.77 9.36
N ARG A 135 -10.81 -23.74 8.74
CA ARG A 135 -11.42 -24.71 7.80
C ARG A 135 -12.55 -25.55 8.40
N ARG A 136 -12.49 -25.84 9.71
CA ARG A 136 -13.49 -26.64 10.42
C ARG A 136 -14.59 -25.80 11.09
N ARG A 137 -14.51 -24.46 11.03
CA ARG A 137 -15.51 -23.59 11.64
C ARG A 137 -16.77 -23.51 10.79
N THR A 138 -17.92 -23.46 11.44
CA THR A 138 -19.18 -23.15 10.80
C THR A 138 -19.18 -21.65 10.48
N LEU A 139 -19.24 -21.33 9.19
CA LEU A 139 -19.25 -19.95 8.70
C LEU A 139 -20.61 -19.62 8.10
N ARG A 140 -21.10 -18.44 8.42
CA ARG A 140 -22.24 -17.84 7.71
C ARG A 140 -21.72 -17.10 6.47
N PRO A 141 -22.40 -17.21 5.31
CA PRO A 141 -22.00 -16.48 4.11
C PRO A 141 -21.87 -14.96 4.30
N SER A 142 -22.68 -14.40 5.22
CA SER A 142 -22.66 -12.97 5.57
C SER A 142 -21.38 -12.51 6.27
N GLN A 143 -20.58 -13.43 6.81
CA GLN A 143 -19.29 -13.08 7.43
C GLN A 143 -18.23 -12.63 6.42
N LEU A 144 -18.34 -12.98 5.14
CA LEU A 144 -17.49 -12.38 4.12
C LEU A 144 -17.97 -10.96 3.84
N ARG A 145 -17.20 -9.96 4.26
CA ARG A 145 -17.61 -8.55 4.28
C ARG A 145 -16.92 -7.68 3.24
N ALA A 146 -15.65 -7.95 2.95
CA ALA A 146 -14.86 -7.05 2.14
C ALA A 146 -13.87 -7.73 1.20
N LEU A 147 -13.48 -6.98 0.17
CA LEU A 147 -12.23 -7.12 -0.57
C LEU A 147 -11.29 -6.00 -0.11
N LEU A 148 -10.04 -6.35 0.14
CA LEU A 148 -8.98 -5.40 0.45
C LEU A 148 -7.82 -5.64 -0.54
N PRO A 149 -7.94 -5.18 -1.80
CA PRO A 149 -6.84 -5.21 -2.76
C PRO A 149 -5.74 -4.23 -2.34
N VAL A 150 -4.52 -4.54 -2.78
CA VAL A 150 -3.35 -3.67 -2.61
C VAL A 150 -2.81 -3.30 -3.98
N ASP A 151 -2.45 -2.04 -4.16
CA ASP A 151 -1.82 -1.51 -5.36
C ASP A 151 -0.30 -1.67 -5.26
N VAL A 152 0.16 -2.90 -5.49
CA VAL A 152 1.54 -3.32 -5.21
C VAL A 152 2.54 -2.52 -6.05
N PHE A 153 3.54 -1.95 -5.37
CA PHE A 153 4.63 -1.14 -5.94
C PHE A 153 4.18 0.10 -6.73
N GLY A 154 2.95 0.57 -6.48
CA GLY A 154 2.38 1.73 -7.16
C GLY A 154 1.61 1.39 -8.42
N GLN A 155 1.32 0.13 -8.66
CA GLN A 155 0.50 -0.33 -9.77
C GLN A 155 -0.90 -0.72 -9.28
N PRO A 156 -1.97 -0.01 -9.71
CA PRO A 156 -3.34 -0.35 -9.31
C PRO A 156 -3.73 -1.78 -9.67
N ALA A 157 -4.44 -2.43 -8.77
CA ALA A 157 -5.08 -3.73 -9.02
C ALA A 157 -6.14 -3.61 -10.14
N ASP A 158 -6.62 -4.74 -10.69
CA ASP A 158 -7.71 -4.70 -11.70
C ASP A 158 -9.05 -4.40 -11.02
N MET A 159 -9.24 -3.11 -10.71
CA MET A 159 -10.37 -2.63 -9.90
C MET A 159 -11.73 -2.80 -10.56
N ASP A 160 -11.82 -2.77 -11.90
CA ASP A 160 -13.13 -3.00 -12.56
C ASP A 160 -13.66 -4.40 -12.28
N VAL A 161 -12.78 -5.42 -12.33
CA VAL A 161 -13.15 -6.80 -12.01
C VAL A 161 -13.46 -6.95 -10.52
N LEU A 162 -12.63 -6.39 -9.64
CA LEU A 162 -12.84 -6.46 -8.19
C LEU A 162 -14.14 -5.77 -7.77
N MET A 163 -14.44 -4.59 -8.32
CA MET A 163 -15.67 -3.86 -8.06
C MET A 163 -16.91 -4.60 -8.59
N ARG A 164 -16.80 -5.31 -9.73
CA ARG A 164 -17.88 -6.18 -10.23
C ARG A 164 -18.13 -7.31 -9.23
N ILE A 165 -17.09 -8.04 -8.82
CA ILE A 165 -17.20 -9.12 -7.82
C ILE A 165 -17.83 -8.59 -6.52
N ALA A 166 -17.39 -7.43 -6.07
CA ALA A 166 -17.92 -6.81 -4.85
C ALA A 166 -19.41 -6.49 -4.96
N ARG A 167 -19.85 -5.90 -6.07
CA ARG A 167 -21.28 -5.62 -6.32
C ARG A 167 -22.13 -6.90 -6.35
N ASP A 168 -21.68 -7.93 -7.10
CA ASP A 168 -22.41 -9.18 -7.27
C ASP A 168 -22.60 -9.92 -5.93
N HIS A 169 -21.66 -9.72 -4.99
CA HIS A 169 -21.65 -10.38 -3.69
C HIS A 169 -21.93 -9.45 -2.50
N LYS A 170 -22.28 -8.18 -2.73
CA LYS A 170 -22.54 -7.15 -1.70
C LYS A 170 -21.39 -7.04 -0.70
N LEU A 171 -20.17 -6.92 -1.22
CA LEU A 171 -18.94 -6.71 -0.45
C LEU A 171 -18.54 -5.24 -0.53
N VAL A 172 -17.85 -4.78 0.51
CA VAL A 172 -17.16 -3.50 0.53
C VAL A 172 -15.77 -3.64 -0.08
N VAL A 173 -15.27 -2.62 -0.76
CA VAL A 173 -13.91 -2.58 -1.29
C VAL A 173 -13.11 -1.48 -0.60
N ILE A 174 -12.05 -1.88 0.12
CA ILE A 174 -11.06 -0.98 0.72
C ILE A 174 -9.79 -1.11 -0.12
N GLU A 175 -9.42 -0.05 -0.83
CA GLU A 175 -8.24 0.00 -1.69
C GLU A 175 -7.01 0.42 -0.87
N ASP A 176 -6.07 -0.50 -0.66
CA ASP A 176 -4.78 -0.13 -0.08
C ASP A 176 -3.88 0.47 -1.17
N ALA A 177 -3.99 1.78 -1.34
CA ALA A 177 -3.21 2.59 -2.27
C ALA A 177 -1.99 3.25 -1.59
N CYS A 178 -1.52 2.70 -0.44
CA CYS A 178 -0.37 3.26 0.30
C CYS A 178 0.93 3.33 -0.52
N GLU A 179 0.96 2.71 -1.68
CA GLU A 179 2.10 2.72 -2.60
C GLU A 179 1.79 3.38 -3.94
N ALA A 180 0.55 3.88 -4.15
CA ALA A 180 0.04 4.23 -5.48
C ALA A 180 -0.45 5.69 -5.62
N LEU A 181 -0.11 6.60 -4.69
CA LEU A 181 -0.47 8.00 -4.83
C LEU A 181 0.02 8.58 -6.17
N GLY A 182 -0.92 9.13 -6.97
CA GLY A 182 -0.64 9.67 -8.30
C GLY A 182 -0.56 8.63 -9.41
N SER A 183 -0.77 7.35 -9.12
CA SER A 183 -1.00 6.33 -10.14
C SER A 183 -2.42 6.39 -10.68
N SER A 184 -2.68 5.82 -11.86
CA SER A 184 -4.01 5.78 -12.43
C SER A 184 -4.33 4.44 -13.10
N TYR A 185 -5.57 4.00 -12.91
CA TYR A 185 -6.20 2.84 -13.51
C TYR A 185 -7.19 3.29 -14.58
N LYS A 186 -6.92 3.03 -15.86
CA LYS A 186 -7.78 3.45 -16.99
C LYS A 186 -8.15 4.94 -16.91
N GLY A 187 -7.18 5.80 -16.58
CA GLY A 187 -7.36 7.25 -16.46
C GLY A 187 -8.00 7.74 -15.15
N ARG A 188 -8.39 6.86 -14.24
CA ARG A 188 -8.96 7.20 -12.92
C ARG A 188 -7.88 7.11 -11.83
N PRO A 189 -7.80 8.06 -10.88
CA PRO A 189 -6.79 8.03 -9.81
C PRO A 189 -6.89 6.77 -8.95
N ALA A 190 -5.74 6.19 -8.61
CA ALA A 190 -5.65 5.15 -7.58
C ALA A 190 -6.06 5.72 -6.21
N GLY A 191 -6.58 4.86 -5.33
CA GLY A 191 -7.15 5.24 -4.04
C GLY A 191 -8.59 5.74 -4.12
N GLY A 192 -9.05 6.15 -5.32
CA GLY A 192 -10.43 6.58 -5.59
C GLY A 192 -11.31 5.54 -6.26
N LEU A 193 -10.91 4.28 -6.30
CA LEU A 193 -11.57 3.26 -7.11
C LEU A 193 -12.48 2.33 -6.30
N GLY A 194 -12.28 2.27 -4.96
CA GLY A 194 -13.09 1.49 -4.03
C GLY A 194 -14.15 2.30 -3.27
N ASP A 195 -14.76 1.72 -2.24
CA ASP A 195 -15.64 2.42 -1.29
C ASP A 195 -14.83 3.36 -0.37
N ALA A 196 -13.58 2.98 -0.09
CA ALA A 196 -12.55 3.80 0.53
C ALA A 196 -11.20 3.44 -0.05
N GLY A 197 -10.27 4.40 -0.06
CA GLY A 197 -8.86 4.20 -0.34
C GLY A 197 -8.00 4.74 0.78
N VAL A 198 -6.78 4.24 0.88
CA VAL A 198 -5.83 4.69 1.90
C VAL A 198 -4.47 4.95 1.29
N PHE A 199 -3.88 6.10 1.64
CA PHE A 199 -2.51 6.48 1.29
C PHE A 199 -1.61 6.53 2.52
N ALA A 200 -0.29 6.40 2.30
CA ALA A 200 0.73 6.53 3.32
C ALA A 200 1.86 7.46 2.85
N TYR A 201 2.46 8.19 3.80
CA TYR A 201 3.44 9.25 3.50
C TYR A 201 4.77 9.07 4.26
N TYR A 202 5.20 7.84 4.44
CA TYR A 202 6.53 7.52 4.96
C TYR A 202 7.64 8.06 4.01
N PRO A 203 8.86 8.38 4.48
CA PRO A 203 9.88 9.09 3.70
C PRO A 203 10.29 8.47 2.35
N ASN A 204 10.01 7.21 2.11
CA ASN A 204 10.30 6.56 0.82
C ASN A 204 9.12 6.58 -0.17
N LYS A 205 7.96 7.13 0.21
CA LYS A 205 6.77 7.19 -0.66
C LYS A 205 6.93 8.27 -1.74
N GLN A 206 5.94 8.42 -2.61
CA GLN A 206 5.94 9.41 -3.70
C GLN A 206 6.04 10.83 -3.17
N MET A 207 5.37 11.12 -2.07
CA MET A 207 5.53 12.30 -1.24
C MET A 207 5.63 11.88 0.22
N THR A 208 6.07 12.77 1.10
CA THR A 208 6.24 12.45 2.52
C THR A 208 5.69 13.53 3.44
N THR A 209 5.23 13.09 4.61
CA THR A 209 4.93 13.96 5.77
C THR A 209 5.81 13.61 6.98
N GLY A 210 6.90 12.81 6.74
CA GLY A 210 7.67 12.14 7.77
C GLY A 210 6.98 10.87 8.22
N GLU A 211 5.90 10.98 8.93
CA GLU A 211 4.90 9.94 9.19
C GLU A 211 3.53 10.49 8.81
N GLY A 212 2.65 9.65 8.30
CA GLY A 212 1.30 10.08 7.93
C GLY A 212 0.57 9.11 7.02
N GLY A 213 -0.71 9.38 6.87
CA GLY A 213 -1.62 8.69 5.97
C GLY A 213 -2.87 9.53 5.69
N ALA A 214 -3.68 9.09 4.75
CA ALA A 214 -5.02 9.62 4.52
C ALA A 214 -5.96 8.48 4.13
N LEU A 215 -7.14 8.47 4.73
CA LEU A 215 -8.30 7.72 4.25
C LEU A 215 -9.10 8.63 3.32
N VAL A 216 -9.45 8.16 2.13
CA VAL A 216 -10.32 8.86 1.19
C VAL A 216 -11.57 8.02 0.92
N THR A 217 -12.72 8.67 0.73
CA THR A 217 -13.99 7.96 0.53
C THR A 217 -15.05 8.84 -0.12
N GLY A 218 -15.97 8.22 -0.86
CA GLY A 218 -17.19 8.86 -1.36
C GLY A 218 -18.30 8.97 -0.33
N ARG A 219 -18.16 8.35 0.85
CA ARG A 219 -19.22 8.21 1.85
C ARG A 219 -19.00 9.19 3.00
N ALA A 220 -19.88 10.19 3.11
CA ALA A 220 -19.80 11.22 4.15
C ALA A 220 -19.82 10.61 5.56
N GLU A 221 -20.68 9.62 5.79
CA GLU A 221 -20.80 8.93 7.07
C GLU A 221 -19.53 8.19 7.49
N TRP A 222 -18.74 7.67 6.51
CA TRP A 222 -17.45 7.04 6.79
C TRP A 222 -16.38 8.08 7.16
N ALA A 223 -16.38 9.21 6.45
CA ALA A 223 -15.46 10.30 6.76
C ALA A 223 -15.73 10.90 8.15
N GLU A 224 -16.99 11.13 8.51
CA GLU A 224 -17.38 11.60 9.84
C GLU A 224 -16.99 10.61 10.94
N LEU A 225 -17.28 9.34 10.73
CA LEU A 225 -16.89 8.29 11.68
C LEU A 225 -15.37 8.22 11.84
N ALA A 226 -14.60 8.26 10.74
CA ALA A 226 -13.16 8.24 10.77
C ALA A 226 -12.57 9.48 11.49
N ARG A 227 -13.14 10.70 11.27
CA ARG A 227 -12.74 11.91 12.00
C ARG A 227 -12.99 11.79 13.51
N SER A 228 -14.12 11.21 13.89
CA SER A 228 -14.42 10.93 15.31
C SER A 228 -13.43 9.92 15.90
N LEU A 229 -13.26 8.78 15.24
CA LEU A 229 -12.40 7.69 15.71
C LEU A 229 -10.93 8.11 15.84
N ARG A 230 -10.38 8.85 14.88
CA ARG A 230 -8.98 9.33 14.93
C ARG A 230 -8.72 10.29 16.09
N ASN A 231 -9.78 10.96 16.59
CA ASN A 231 -9.73 11.92 17.67
C ASN A 231 -10.48 11.41 18.91
N GLN A 232 -10.13 10.21 19.34
CA GLN A 232 -10.57 9.62 20.61
C GLN A 232 -12.10 9.43 20.74
N GLY A 233 -12.82 9.36 19.61
CA GLY A 233 -14.27 9.13 19.61
C GLY A 233 -15.12 10.36 19.91
N ARG A 234 -14.59 11.58 19.74
CA ARG A 234 -15.36 12.82 19.90
C ARG A 234 -16.45 12.94 18.83
N ALA A 235 -17.59 13.51 19.21
CA ALA A 235 -18.63 13.86 18.25
C ALA A 235 -18.25 15.10 17.44
N PRO A 236 -18.72 15.23 16.17
CA PRO A 236 -18.62 16.48 15.43
C PRO A 236 -19.30 17.63 16.21
N GLY A 237 -18.60 18.76 16.37
CA GLY A 237 -19.12 19.90 17.11
C GLY A 237 -19.34 19.71 18.62
N ALA A 238 -18.88 18.58 19.16
CA ALA A 238 -19.00 18.29 20.60
C ALA A 238 -18.28 19.31 21.47
N THR A 239 -18.82 19.54 22.64
CA THR A 239 -18.14 20.27 23.69
C THR A 239 -16.85 19.55 24.09
N TRP A 240 -15.89 20.31 24.60
CA TRP A 240 -14.63 19.76 25.11
C TRP A 240 -14.91 18.63 26.13
N LEU A 241 -14.30 17.45 25.90
CA LEU A 241 -14.39 16.25 26.75
C LEU A 241 -15.62 15.33 26.53
N GLU A 242 -16.46 15.53 25.52
CA GLU A 242 -17.49 14.57 25.19
C GLU A 242 -17.00 13.52 24.19
N HIS A 243 -16.97 12.25 24.62
CA HIS A 243 -16.56 11.11 23.81
C HIS A 243 -17.73 10.13 23.66
N ILE A 244 -18.31 10.05 22.48
CA ILE A 244 -19.52 9.27 22.19
C ILE A 244 -19.24 7.82 21.80
N ARG A 245 -17.98 7.48 21.59
CA ARG A 245 -17.52 6.12 21.24
C ARG A 245 -16.08 5.90 21.67
N LEU A 246 -15.67 4.63 21.71
CA LEU A 246 -14.25 4.28 21.80
C LEU A 246 -13.56 4.74 20.52
N GLY A 247 -12.50 5.52 20.65
CA GLY A 247 -11.69 6.02 19.53
C GLY A 247 -10.21 5.91 19.84
N TYR A 248 -9.40 6.39 18.89
CA TYR A 248 -7.95 6.24 18.85
C TYR A 248 -7.28 7.60 18.83
N ASN A 249 -5.99 7.65 19.09
CA ASN A 249 -5.16 8.84 18.86
C ASN A 249 -4.38 8.69 17.56
N TYR A 250 -5.08 8.86 16.43
CA TYR A 250 -4.54 8.73 15.07
C TYR A 250 -4.44 10.07 14.34
N ARG A 251 -4.43 11.18 15.10
CA ARG A 251 -4.33 12.52 14.51
C ARG A 251 -2.99 12.69 13.79
N LEU A 252 -3.03 13.31 12.62
CA LEU A 252 -1.88 13.94 11.99
C LEU A 252 -1.70 15.33 12.63
N ASP A 253 -0.47 15.70 12.94
CA ASP A 253 -0.15 17.04 13.47
C ASP A 253 -0.05 18.08 12.35
N GLU A 254 -0.07 19.35 12.72
CA GLU A 254 -0.04 20.46 11.76
C GLU A 254 1.29 20.61 11.02
N LEU A 255 2.41 20.20 11.63
CA LEU A 255 3.74 20.25 10.99
C LEU A 255 3.80 19.25 9.83
N SER A 256 3.37 18.01 10.10
CA SER A 256 3.27 16.95 9.11
C SER A 256 2.25 17.29 8.02
N ALA A 257 1.12 17.89 8.39
CA ALA A 257 0.11 18.33 7.43
C ALA A 257 0.63 19.45 6.51
N ALA A 258 1.34 20.46 7.04
CA ALA A 258 1.93 21.54 6.25
C ALA A 258 3.00 21.02 5.28
N LEU A 259 3.85 20.10 5.75
CA LEU A 259 4.80 19.39 4.88
C LEU A 259 4.05 18.67 3.75
N GLY A 260 2.96 17.98 4.07
CA GLY A 260 2.13 17.26 3.11
C GLY A 260 1.47 18.15 2.08
N VAL A 261 0.96 19.34 2.46
CA VAL A 261 0.40 20.31 1.53
C VAL A 261 1.47 20.80 0.53
N ALA A 262 2.65 21.19 1.03
CA ALA A 262 3.75 21.63 0.17
C ALA A 262 4.22 20.54 -0.79
N GLN A 263 4.30 19.29 -0.33
CA GLN A 263 4.63 18.13 -1.17
C GLN A 263 3.54 17.86 -2.23
N ALA A 264 2.26 17.94 -1.86
CA ALA A 264 1.14 17.73 -2.77
C ALA A 264 1.13 18.75 -3.93
N GLN A 265 1.44 20.00 -3.66
CA GLN A 265 1.52 21.07 -4.66
C GLN A 265 2.58 20.81 -5.75
N ARG A 266 3.60 19.98 -5.45
CA ARG A 266 4.63 19.60 -6.42
C ARG A 266 4.63 18.10 -6.76
N LEU A 267 3.55 17.39 -6.46
CA LEU A 267 3.47 15.94 -6.66
C LEU A 267 3.76 15.52 -8.12
N GLU A 268 3.30 16.29 -9.09
CA GLU A 268 3.54 16.02 -10.52
C GLU A 268 5.04 16.07 -10.89
N ASP A 269 5.79 17.02 -10.33
CA ASP A 269 7.24 17.07 -10.49
C ASP A 269 7.93 15.87 -9.84
N LEU A 270 7.52 15.50 -8.61
CA LEU A 270 8.06 14.35 -7.90
C LEU A 270 7.83 13.05 -8.67
N ILE A 271 6.64 12.84 -9.22
CA ILE A 271 6.30 11.65 -10.02
C ILE A 271 7.07 11.65 -11.34
N THR A 272 7.19 12.80 -12.00
CA THR A 272 7.96 12.93 -13.24
C THR A 272 9.43 12.56 -13.03
N ARG A 273 10.05 13.00 -11.93
CA ARG A 273 11.41 12.62 -11.56
C ARG A 273 11.53 11.12 -11.29
N ARG A 274 10.58 10.52 -10.52
CA ARG A 274 10.54 9.07 -10.29
C ARG A 274 10.39 8.29 -11.60
N HIS A 275 9.54 8.73 -12.50
CA HIS A 275 9.38 8.12 -13.81
C HIS A 275 10.68 8.15 -14.63
N ARG A 276 11.40 9.26 -14.60
CA ARG A 276 12.72 9.38 -15.26
C ARG A 276 13.73 8.37 -14.71
N VAL A 277 13.83 8.23 -13.39
CA VAL A 277 14.70 7.23 -12.76
C VAL A 277 14.30 5.81 -13.15
N ALA A 278 13.00 5.50 -13.18
CA ALA A 278 12.50 4.20 -13.63
C ALA A 278 12.84 3.92 -15.10
N GLN A 279 12.77 4.93 -15.97
CA GLN A 279 13.19 4.81 -17.38
C GLN A 279 14.68 4.51 -17.50
N TRP A 280 15.54 5.18 -16.73
CA TRP A 280 16.98 4.90 -16.73
C TRP A 280 17.27 3.45 -16.34
N TYR A 281 16.62 2.93 -15.30
CA TYR A 281 16.70 1.53 -14.91
C TYR A 281 16.23 0.60 -16.04
N GLY A 282 15.04 0.88 -16.60
CA GLY A 282 14.46 0.06 -17.66
C GLY A 282 15.39 -0.08 -18.89
N GLN A 283 16.01 1.04 -19.31
CA GLN A 283 16.96 1.05 -20.44
C GLN A 283 18.20 0.21 -20.16
N ARG A 284 18.77 0.30 -18.95
CA ARG A 284 20.02 -0.36 -18.58
C ARG A 284 19.87 -1.84 -18.24
N LEU A 285 18.67 -2.25 -17.81
CA LEU A 285 18.37 -3.63 -17.45
C LEU A 285 17.66 -4.40 -18.58
N ALA A 286 17.34 -3.74 -19.69
CA ALA A 286 16.76 -4.39 -20.85
C ALA A 286 17.72 -5.45 -21.43
N GLY A 287 17.16 -6.63 -21.78
CA GLY A 287 17.90 -7.71 -22.43
C GLY A 287 18.74 -8.57 -21.48
N LEU A 288 18.69 -8.36 -20.17
CA LEU A 288 19.31 -9.27 -19.20
C LEU A 288 18.45 -10.54 -19.01
N ASP A 289 19.09 -11.70 -19.09
CA ASP A 289 18.38 -12.99 -18.95
C ASP A 289 17.99 -13.29 -17.50
N ARG A 290 18.83 -12.85 -16.55
CA ARG A 290 18.68 -13.17 -15.11
C ARG A 290 17.99 -12.06 -14.29
N VAL A 291 17.69 -10.94 -14.92
CA VAL A 291 17.03 -9.80 -14.27
C VAL A 291 15.77 -9.43 -15.05
N ARG A 292 14.61 -9.57 -14.43
CA ARG A 292 13.34 -9.15 -15.02
C ARG A 292 12.90 -7.81 -14.40
N PRO A 293 12.85 -6.73 -15.19
CA PRO A 293 12.29 -5.46 -14.74
C PRO A 293 10.80 -5.56 -14.37
N PRO A 294 10.24 -4.56 -13.63
CA PRO A 294 8.82 -4.50 -13.32
C PRO A 294 7.96 -4.49 -14.60
N HIS A 295 6.83 -5.18 -14.53
CA HIS A 295 5.82 -5.18 -15.60
C HIS A 295 4.73 -4.14 -15.29
N SER A 296 4.33 -3.36 -16.30
CA SER A 296 3.17 -2.46 -16.20
C SER A 296 1.97 -3.08 -16.91
N ALA A 297 0.86 -3.29 -16.18
CA ALA A 297 -0.37 -3.80 -16.75
C ALA A 297 -0.97 -2.78 -17.73
N GLN A 298 -1.66 -3.26 -18.78
CA GLN A 298 -2.33 -2.39 -19.76
C GLN A 298 -3.42 -1.50 -19.14
N THR A 299 -3.99 -1.93 -18.02
CA THR A 299 -4.98 -1.17 -17.24
C THR A 299 -4.37 -0.02 -16.47
N THR A 300 -3.05 -0.04 -16.19
CA THR A 300 -2.33 1.03 -15.52
C THR A 300 -1.92 2.08 -16.54
N THR A 301 -2.65 3.19 -16.58
CA THR A 301 -2.38 4.28 -17.53
C THR A 301 -1.27 5.21 -17.06
N ARG A 302 -0.98 5.19 -15.75
CA ARG A 302 0.14 5.88 -15.12
C ARG A 302 0.59 5.11 -13.89
N ILE A 303 1.89 4.91 -13.75
CA ILE A 303 2.50 4.36 -12.53
C ILE A 303 3.34 5.44 -11.84
N SER A 304 3.13 5.63 -10.54
CA SER A 304 3.82 6.67 -9.77
C SER A 304 5.17 6.23 -9.17
N TRP A 305 5.52 4.96 -9.35
CA TRP A 305 6.81 4.38 -8.95
C TRP A 305 7.17 4.58 -7.48
N PHE A 306 6.53 3.83 -6.59
CA PHE A 306 6.93 3.80 -5.18
C PHE A 306 8.36 3.29 -5.00
N VAL A 307 8.69 2.20 -5.65
CA VAL A 307 9.98 1.51 -5.66
C VAL A 307 10.27 0.97 -7.05
N TYR A 308 11.52 0.57 -7.31
CA TYR A 308 11.88 -0.17 -8.50
C TYR A 308 12.30 -1.59 -8.09
N VAL A 309 11.41 -2.55 -8.28
CA VAL A 309 11.60 -3.95 -7.88
C VAL A 309 11.85 -4.81 -9.10
N VAL A 310 13.03 -5.42 -9.16
CA VAL A 310 13.38 -6.41 -10.18
C VAL A 310 13.18 -7.82 -9.64
N ARG A 311 13.00 -8.80 -10.53
CA ARG A 311 13.06 -10.21 -10.19
C ARG A 311 14.39 -10.80 -10.62
N ILE A 312 15.08 -11.45 -9.70
CA ILE A 312 16.30 -12.22 -9.96
C ILE A 312 15.89 -13.64 -10.33
N LEU A 313 16.22 -14.07 -11.53
CA LEU A 313 15.82 -15.35 -12.09
C LEU A 313 16.93 -16.40 -11.95
N PRO A 314 16.56 -17.70 -11.79
CA PRO A 314 17.54 -18.79 -11.82
C PRO A 314 18.40 -18.74 -13.12
N PRO A 315 19.67 -19.15 -13.01
CA PRO A 315 20.33 -19.77 -11.86
C PRO A 315 20.88 -18.78 -10.82
N ALA A 316 20.68 -17.46 -11.00
CA ALA A 316 21.10 -16.47 -9.99
C ALA A 316 20.26 -16.58 -8.71
N ASP A 317 20.94 -16.53 -7.56
CA ASP A 317 20.30 -16.52 -6.24
C ASP A 317 20.15 -15.08 -5.73
N ARG A 318 18.93 -14.66 -5.44
CA ARG A 318 18.60 -13.29 -5.01
C ARG A 318 19.32 -12.90 -3.70
N ILE A 319 19.52 -13.84 -2.78
CA ILE A 319 20.19 -13.57 -1.49
C ILE A 319 21.67 -13.31 -1.74
N GLU A 320 22.30 -14.11 -2.59
CA GLU A 320 23.69 -13.93 -2.97
C GLU A 320 23.89 -12.64 -3.77
N VAL A 321 22.99 -12.32 -4.69
CA VAL A 321 23.00 -11.03 -5.43
C VAL A 321 22.90 -9.86 -4.43
N ALA A 322 21.96 -9.90 -3.49
CA ALA A 322 21.81 -8.84 -2.49
C ALA A 322 23.08 -8.69 -1.61
N ARG A 323 23.74 -9.81 -1.25
CA ARG A 323 24.99 -9.80 -0.48
C ARG A 323 26.14 -9.16 -1.30
N ARG A 324 26.26 -9.50 -2.59
CA ARG A 324 27.26 -8.89 -3.48
C ARG A 324 27.03 -7.39 -3.66
N MET A 325 25.78 -6.96 -3.89
CA MET A 325 25.42 -5.54 -3.96
C MET A 325 25.83 -4.80 -2.67
N LEU A 326 25.50 -5.38 -1.51
CA LEU A 326 25.84 -4.77 -0.21
C LEU A 326 27.37 -4.66 -0.01
N SER A 327 28.16 -5.64 -0.47
CA SER A 327 29.65 -5.57 -0.39
C SER A 327 30.22 -4.44 -1.27
N ARG A 328 29.43 -3.88 -2.17
CA ARG A 328 29.74 -2.70 -2.99
C ARG A 328 29.05 -1.43 -2.47
N GLU A 329 28.59 -1.45 -1.22
CA GLU A 329 27.89 -0.34 -0.56
C GLU A 329 26.57 0.07 -1.25
N ILE A 330 25.96 -0.86 -2.01
CA ILE A 330 24.67 -0.65 -2.68
C ILE A 330 23.59 -1.41 -1.89
N PRO A 331 22.76 -0.71 -1.10
CA PRO A 331 21.69 -1.33 -0.32
C PRO A 331 20.57 -1.84 -1.24
N THR A 332 20.01 -2.98 -0.90
CA THR A 332 18.83 -3.55 -1.54
C THR A 332 17.85 -4.06 -0.50
N ARG A 333 16.59 -4.30 -0.87
CA ARG A 333 15.57 -4.84 0.04
C ARG A 333 14.77 -5.95 -0.62
N ASN A 334 14.34 -6.92 0.20
CA ASN A 334 13.38 -7.93 -0.21
C ASN A 334 11.95 -7.36 -0.11
N TYR A 335 11.28 -7.11 -1.23
CA TYR A 335 9.88 -6.68 -1.30
C TYR A 335 9.07 -7.70 -2.11
N PHE A 336 8.21 -8.52 -1.45
CA PHE A 336 7.94 -8.59 -0.02
C PHE A 336 8.24 -10.00 0.51
N SER A 337 8.54 -10.09 1.81
CA SER A 337 8.43 -11.38 2.49
C SER A 337 6.94 -11.72 2.62
N PRO A 338 6.48 -12.90 2.16
CA PRO A 338 5.07 -13.26 2.17
C PRO A 338 4.42 -13.14 3.55
N ILE A 339 3.28 -12.44 3.66
CA ILE A 339 2.59 -12.19 4.93
C ILE A 339 2.20 -13.50 5.62
N HIS A 340 1.67 -14.46 4.86
CA HIS A 340 1.23 -15.74 5.41
C HIS A 340 2.35 -16.59 6.03
N LEU A 341 3.63 -16.31 5.71
CA LEU A 341 4.80 -16.96 6.29
C LEU A 341 5.42 -16.20 7.47
N GLN A 342 4.86 -15.04 7.84
CA GLN A 342 5.30 -14.36 9.06
C GLN A 342 4.96 -15.21 10.29
N PRO A 343 5.87 -15.30 11.30
CA PRO A 343 5.71 -16.24 12.40
C PRO A 343 4.35 -16.20 13.08
N PHE A 344 3.83 -15.01 13.40
CA PHE A 344 2.52 -14.88 14.08
C PHE A 344 1.33 -15.23 13.17
N TYR A 345 1.44 -15.13 11.84
CA TYR A 345 0.41 -15.62 10.90
C TYR A 345 0.41 -17.14 10.80
N VAL A 346 1.61 -17.74 10.78
CA VAL A 346 1.76 -19.21 10.83
C VAL A 346 1.15 -19.76 12.13
N GLU A 347 1.48 -19.18 13.28
CA GLU A 347 0.96 -19.58 14.58
C GLU A 347 -0.56 -19.39 14.66
N ARG A 348 -1.07 -18.23 14.32
CA ARG A 348 -2.49 -17.87 14.50
C ARG A 348 -3.42 -18.56 13.50
N PHE A 349 -2.98 -18.72 12.25
CA PHE A 349 -3.83 -19.16 11.14
C PHE A 349 -3.44 -20.52 10.54
N GLY A 350 -2.26 -21.04 10.88
CA GLY A 350 -1.76 -22.33 10.44
C GLY A 350 -1.32 -22.36 8.97
N TYR A 351 -1.02 -21.20 8.39
CA TYR A 351 -0.47 -21.14 7.03
C TYR A 351 0.89 -21.84 6.93
N ARG A 352 1.24 -22.28 5.72
CA ARG A 352 2.48 -23.00 5.45
C ARG A 352 3.04 -22.62 4.09
N ARG A 353 4.32 -22.87 3.89
CA ARG A 353 4.93 -22.84 2.56
C ARG A 353 4.17 -23.77 1.61
N GLY A 354 3.95 -23.31 0.37
CA GLY A 354 3.15 -23.95 -0.65
C GLY A 354 1.67 -23.58 -0.66
N ASP A 355 1.18 -22.80 0.33
CA ASP A 355 -0.21 -22.33 0.34
C ASP A 355 -0.46 -21.26 -0.75
N PHE A 356 0.56 -20.43 -1.11
CA PHE A 356 0.49 -19.37 -2.13
C PHE A 356 1.75 -19.38 -3.00
N PRO A 357 1.85 -20.30 -3.97
CA PRO A 357 3.10 -20.58 -4.67
C PRO A 357 3.61 -19.42 -5.54
N VAL A 358 2.72 -18.58 -6.10
CA VAL A 358 3.14 -17.40 -6.88
C VAL A 358 3.71 -16.33 -5.96
N THR A 359 3.01 -16.01 -4.87
CA THR A 359 3.49 -15.09 -3.83
C THR A 359 4.86 -15.52 -3.27
N GLU A 360 5.02 -16.81 -2.98
CA GLU A 360 6.27 -17.35 -2.42
C GLU A 360 7.43 -17.21 -3.40
N ARG A 361 7.20 -17.57 -4.67
CA ARG A 361 8.18 -17.38 -5.74
C ARG A 361 8.56 -15.92 -5.95
N LEU A 362 7.58 -15.02 -5.98
CA LEU A 362 7.86 -13.57 -6.06
C LEU A 362 8.65 -13.08 -4.85
N GLY A 363 8.31 -13.52 -3.63
CA GLY A 363 9.04 -13.20 -2.41
C GLY A 363 10.48 -13.70 -2.40
N GLU A 364 10.76 -14.82 -3.08
CA GLU A 364 12.12 -15.36 -3.24
C GLU A 364 12.93 -14.61 -4.29
N GLN A 365 12.30 -14.12 -5.35
CA GLN A 365 12.96 -13.50 -6.51
C GLN A 365 13.06 -11.99 -6.43
N SER A 366 12.14 -11.31 -5.77
CA SER A 366 12.03 -9.86 -5.80
C SER A 366 13.14 -9.16 -5.04
N LEU A 367 13.74 -8.17 -5.67
CA LEU A 367 14.81 -7.35 -5.12
C LEU A 367 14.55 -5.88 -5.47
N ALA A 368 14.25 -5.06 -4.46
CA ALA A 368 14.14 -3.62 -4.62
C ALA A 368 15.51 -2.99 -4.72
N LEU A 369 15.74 -2.23 -5.78
CA LEU A 369 16.94 -1.45 -6.01
C LEU A 369 16.82 -0.06 -5.35
N PRO A 370 17.92 0.66 -5.10
CA PRO A 370 17.89 2.05 -4.68
C PRO A 370 17.01 2.89 -5.59
N PHE A 371 16.07 3.65 -5.00
CA PHE A 371 15.11 4.41 -5.80
C PHE A 371 14.55 5.62 -5.06
N SER A 372 14.64 6.79 -5.68
CA SER A 372 14.00 8.04 -5.22
C SER A 372 13.93 9.08 -6.35
N SER A 373 13.13 10.14 -6.18
CA SER A 373 13.04 11.27 -7.11
C SER A 373 14.33 12.10 -7.25
N VAL A 374 15.22 12.03 -6.25
CA VAL A 374 16.49 12.76 -6.24
C VAL A 374 17.68 11.94 -6.72
N MET A 375 17.44 10.71 -7.18
CA MET A 375 18.50 9.84 -7.68
C MET A 375 19.02 10.35 -9.02
N THR A 376 20.36 10.37 -9.20
CA THR A 376 21.02 10.80 -10.45
C THR A 376 21.17 9.64 -11.44
N GLU A 377 21.33 9.96 -12.70
CA GLU A 377 21.56 8.97 -13.75
C GLU A 377 22.84 8.18 -13.51
N GLU A 378 23.92 8.86 -13.06
CA GLU A 378 25.19 8.24 -12.72
C GLU A 378 25.04 7.21 -11.56
N GLN A 379 24.20 7.51 -10.57
CA GLN A 379 23.89 6.54 -9.49
C GLN A 379 23.19 5.29 -10.06
N VAL A 380 22.26 5.47 -11.00
CA VAL A 380 21.61 4.35 -11.68
C VAL A 380 22.60 3.53 -12.49
N ASP A 381 23.55 4.18 -13.19
CA ASP A 381 24.63 3.50 -13.93
C ASP A 381 25.46 2.59 -13.02
N VAL A 382 25.86 3.11 -11.86
CA VAL A 382 26.61 2.33 -10.88
C VAL A 382 25.78 1.13 -10.38
N VAL A 383 24.52 1.35 -9.99
CA VAL A 383 23.65 0.26 -9.50
C VAL A 383 23.48 -0.83 -10.55
N CYS A 384 23.20 -0.45 -11.79
CA CYS A 384 23.00 -1.41 -12.88
C CYS A 384 24.26 -2.18 -13.23
N ARG A 385 25.43 -1.52 -13.28
CA ARG A 385 26.72 -2.19 -13.51
C ARG A 385 27.01 -3.23 -12.43
N GLU A 386 26.88 -2.86 -11.16
CA GLU A 386 27.13 -3.79 -10.05
C GLU A 386 26.09 -4.92 -9.98
N LEU A 387 24.82 -4.65 -10.35
CA LEU A 387 23.79 -5.67 -10.45
C LEU A 387 24.12 -6.69 -11.54
N LYS A 388 24.52 -6.23 -12.75
CA LYS A 388 24.97 -7.11 -13.85
C LYS A 388 26.10 -8.02 -13.40
N ALA A 389 27.13 -7.45 -12.77
CA ALA A 389 28.24 -8.24 -12.23
C ALA A 389 27.79 -9.22 -11.14
N ALA A 390 26.84 -8.80 -10.28
CA ALA A 390 26.33 -9.65 -9.19
C ALA A 390 25.55 -10.86 -9.69
N VAL A 391 24.78 -10.73 -10.79
CA VAL A 391 24.06 -11.84 -11.41
C VAL A 391 24.91 -12.68 -12.35
N GLY A 392 26.17 -12.28 -12.62
CA GLY A 392 27.09 -12.97 -13.52
C GLY A 392 26.80 -12.72 -15.01
N GLU A 393 26.30 -11.54 -15.33
CA GLU A 393 26.14 -11.02 -16.70
C GLU A 393 27.03 -9.78 -16.83
N ALA A 394 28.07 -9.87 -17.65
CA ALA A 394 29.04 -8.78 -17.88
C ALA A 394 28.70 -7.98 -19.14
#